data_17ce7e0f452d3398723a29bc5cd068c1
#
_entry.id   17ce7e0f452d3398723a29bc5cd068c1
#
_cell.length_a   1.000
_cell.length_b   1.000
_cell.length_c   1.000
_cell.angle_alpha   90.00
_cell.angle_beta   90.00
_cell.angle_gamma   90.00
#
_symmetry.space_group_name_H-M   'P 1'
#
loop_
_entity.id
_entity.type
_entity.pdbx_description
1 polymer ?
#
loop_
_entity_poly.entity_id
_entity_poly.type
_entity_poly.pdbx_seq_one_letter_code
_entity_poly.pdbx_strand_id
1 'polypeptide(L)'
;NYGFTFDKRNRTFMPTSGSILSFGQTIPLYADKSFVANYLQSSNYKTINENIIGAGKVFISTVNAIGSDDVRISKRKGLSSRRLRGFKKNKIGPVDGTDHIGGNYAAAINFEANMPNLLPEDTNTDISLFLDFGNVWGVDYDSSIDDSNKIRSSTGIMASWMSPLGPMTFTLAQNIAKADTDETESFNFNLGTTF
;
A
#
# COMPACT_ATOMS: atom_id res chain seq x y z
N ASN A 1 -2.16 -13.60 -16.93
CA ASN A 1 -1.61 -12.39 -16.30
C ASN A 1 -0.45 -11.87 -17.12
N TYR A 2 -0.33 -10.59 -17.30
CA TYR A 2 0.84 -9.93 -17.83
C TYR A 2 1.11 -8.63 -17.07
N GLY A 3 2.36 -8.19 -17.12
CA GLY A 3 2.77 -6.96 -16.46
C GLY A 3 4.17 -6.58 -16.89
N PHE A 4 4.54 -5.36 -16.56
CA PHE A 4 5.88 -4.85 -16.75
C PHE A 4 6.32 -4.04 -15.56
N THR A 5 7.62 -4.06 -15.31
CA THR A 5 8.26 -3.23 -14.29
C THR A 5 9.43 -2.48 -14.92
N PHE A 6 9.46 -1.20 -14.68
CA PHE A 6 10.52 -0.32 -15.11
C PHE A 6 11.19 0.26 -13.87
N ASP A 7 12.39 -0.23 -13.54
CA ASP A 7 13.13 0.13 -12.35
C ASP A 7 14.39 0.92 -12.72
N LYS A 8 14.45 2.17 -12.28
CA LYS A 8 15.58 3.10 -12.41
C LYS A 8 16.08 3.59 -11.06
N ARG A 9 15.78 2.88 -9.99
CA ARG A 9 16.34 3.21 -8.67
C ARG A 9 17.83 2.92 -8.64
N ASN A 10 18.58 3.73 -7.90
CA ASN A 10 20.02 3.51 -7.73
C ASN A 10 20.35 2.26 -6.89
N ARG A 11 19.43 1.79 -6.03
CA ARG A 11 19.52 0.55 -5.25
C ARG A 11 18.13 0.04 -4.87
N THR A 12 18.03 -1.26 -4.62
CA THR A 12 16.75 -1.92 -4.33
C THR A 12 16.22 -1.62 -2.93
N PHE A 13 17.12 -1.61 -1.94
CA PHE A 13 16.80 -1.30 -0.55
C PHE A 13 17.36 0.07 -0.19
N MET A 14 16.61 0.87 0.58
CA MET A 14 16.95 2.24 0.97
C MET A 14 17.37 3.11 -0.24
N PRO A 15 16.59 3.20 -1.33
CA PRO A 15 16.96 3.97 -2.50
C PRO A 15 17.04 5.46 -2.16
N THR A 16 18.07 6.13 -2.69
CA THR A 16 18.29 7.57 -2.49
C THR A 16 17.84 8.39 -3.69
N SER A 17 17.73 7.77 -4.86
CA SER A 17 17.30 8.43 -6.09
C SER A 17 16.72 7.45 -7.09
N GLY A 18 15.96 8.00 -8.06
CA GLY A 18 15.38 7.25 -9.14
C GLY A 18 13.93 6.88 -8.89
N SER A 19 13.38 6.03 -9.75
CA SER A 19 11.97 5.65 -9.70
C SER A 19 11.77 4.19 -10.10
N ILE A 20 10.69 3.62 -9.61
CA ILE A 20 10.16 2.35 -10.09
C ILE A 20 8.70 2.54 -10.49
N LEU A 21 8.31 1.95 -11.61
CA LEU A 21 6.95 1.89 -12.10
C LEU A 21 6.62 0.43 -12.42
N SER A 22 5.54 -0.07 -11.86
CA SER A 22 5.04 -1.42 -12.13
C SER A 22 3.57 -1.35 -12.50
N PHE A 23 3.21 -2.09 -13.55
CA PHE A 23 1.83 -2.30 -13.97
C PHE A 23 1.59 -3.78 -14.14
N GLY A 24 0.40 -4.24 -13.78
CA GLY A 24 -0.03 -5.59 -14.08
C GLY A 24 -1.52 -5.66 -14.34
N GLN A 25 -1.89 -6.59 -15.22
CA GLN A 25 -3.27 -6.89 -15.55
C GLN A 25 -3.52 -8.40 -15.50
N THR A 26 -4.66 -8.75 -14.96
CA THR A 26 -5.16 -10.12 -14.91
C THR A 26 -6.48 -10.19 -15.67
N ILE A 27 -6.52 -11.05 -16.69
CA ILE A 27 -7.73 -11.43 -17.42
C ILE A 27 -7.73 -12.95 -17.42
N PRO A 28 -8.65 -13.62 -16.70
CA PRO A 28 -8.74 -15.07 -16.71
C PRO A 28 -9.26 -15.54 -18.07
N LEU A 29 -8.62 -16.55 -18.64
CA LEU A 29 -9.08 -17.16 -19.91
C LEU A 29 -10.28 -18.09 -19.68
N TYR A 30 -10.34 -18.71 -18.49
CA TYR A 30 -11.44 -19.56 -18.04
C TYR A 30 -11.79 -19.19 -16.60
N ALA A 31 -13.01 -18.72 -16.40
CA ALA A 31 -13.58 -18.46 -15.07
C ALA A 31 -15.10 -18.54 -15.18
N ASP A 32 -15.76 -19.06 -14.13
CA ASP A 32 -17.23 -19.06 -14.08
C ASP A 32 -17.78 -17.64 -14.07
N LYS A 33 -17.03 -16.71 -13.47
CA LYS A 33 -17.26 -15.26 -13.51
C LYS A 33 -16.01 -14.57 -14.02
N SER A 34 -16.10 -14.00 -15.21
CA SER A 34 -14.99 -13.28 -15.85
C SER A 34 -14.79 -11.89 -15.24
N PHE A 35 -13.54 -11.47 -15.11
CA PHE A 35 -13.19 -10.15 -14.61
C PHE A 35 -11.90 -9.61 -15.23
N VAL A 36 -11.71 -8.31 -15.15
CA VAL A 36 -10.42 -7.66 -15.41
C VAL A 36 -9.93 -7.03 -14.12
N ALA A 37 -8.71 -7.36 -13.74
CA ALA A 37 -8.07 -6.73 -12.60
C ALA A 37 -6.77 -6.07 -13.03
N ASN A 38 -6.54 -4.84 -12.55
CA ASN A 38 -5.33 -4.08 -12.84
C ASN A 38 -4.68 -3.62 -11.54
N TYR A 39 -3.37 -3.43 -11.58
CA TYR A 39 -2.68 -2.61 -10.60
C TYR A 39 -1.65 -1.71 -11.28
N LEU A 40 -1.46 -0.55 -10.69
CA LEU A 40 -0.40 0.38 -11.01
C LEU A 40 0.29 0.76 -9.71
N GLN A 41 1.61 0.69 -9.69
CA GLN A 41 2.44 1.12 -8.58
C GLN A 41 3.58 1.97 -9.09
N SER A 42 3.78 3.12 -8.47
CA SER A 42 4.93 3.99 -8.75
C SER A 42 5.57 4.41 -7.44
N SER A 43 6.91 4.45 -7.42
CA SER A 43 7.66 5.05 -6.32
C SER A 43 8.77 5.91 -6.88
N ASN A 44 8.92 7.13 -6.38
CA ASN A 44 9.93 8.08 -6.79
C ASN A 44 10.74 8.50 -5.57
N TYR A 45 12.05 8.56 -5.73
CA TYR A 45 13.01 8.90 -4.68
C TYR A 45 13.89 10.05 -5.15
N LYS A 46 14.10 11.03 -4.29
CA LYS A 46 14.95 12.18 -4.58
C LYS A 46 15.69 12.62 -3.32
N THR A 47 17.00 12.70 -3.42
CA THR A 47 17.83 13.35 -2.39
C THR A 47 17.47 14.85 -2.37
N ILE A 48 17.00 15.33 -1.24
CA ILE A 48 16.63 16.74 -1.02
C ILE A 48 17.87 17.48 -0.52
N ASN A 49 18.56 16.90 0.46
CA ASN A 49 19.84 17.35 0.97
C ASN A 49 20.62 16.15 1.53
N GLU A 50 21.79 16.39 2.12
CA GLU A 50 22.66 15.34 2.66
C GLU A 50 21.99 14.46 3.74
N ASN A 51 21.00 14.99 4.45
CA ASN A 51 20.33 14.32 5.57
C ASN A 51 18.92 13.84 5.27
N ILE A 52 18.33 14.22 4.12
CA ILE A 52 16.92 13.92 3.81
C ILE A 52 16.78 13.43 2.38
N ILE A 53 16.15 12.28 2.25
CA ILE A 53 15.70 11.71 0.98
C ILE A 53 14.17 11.70 1.00
N GLY A 54 13.57 12.46 0.10
CA GLY A 54 12.12 12.44 -0.11
C GLY A 54 11.70 11.24 -0.94
N ALA A 55 10.60 10.59 -0.56
CA ALA A 55 9.95 9.58 -1.38
C ALA A 55 8.46 9.87 -1.52
N GLY A 56 7.95 9.67 -2.74
CA GLY A 56 6.53 9.70 -3.05
C GLY A 56 6.13 8.39 -3.73
N LYS A 57 5.10 7.73 -3.20
CA LYS A 57 4.64 6.43 -3.70
C LYS A 57 3.15 6.49 -3.99
N VAL A 58 2.72 5.87 -5.07
CA VAL A 58 1.32 5.75 -5.47
C VAL A 58 1.02 4.30 -5.77
N PHE A 59 -0.11 3.82 -5.30
CA PHE A 59 -0.66 2.52 -5.61
C PHE A 59 -2.12 2.65 -5.98
N ILE A 60 -2.53 1.99 -7.06
CA ILE A 60 -3.92 1.87 -7.50
C ILE A 60 -4.14 0.42 -7.90
N SER A 61 -5.25 -0.16 -7.46
CA SER A 61 -5.68 -1.48 -7.89
C SER A 61 -7.17 -1.49 -8.15
N THR A 62 -7.57 -2.11 -9.25
CA THR A 62 -8.95 -2.20 -9.69
C THR A 62 -9.32 -3.63 -10.03
N VAL A 63 -10.59 -3.96 -9.89
CA VAL A 63 -11.19 -5.18 -10.42
C VAL A 63 -12.60 -4.85 -10.89
N ASN A 64 -12.95 -5.28 -12.10
CA ASN A 64 -14.28 -5.10 -12.65
C ASN A 64 -14.74 -6.43 -13.27
N ALA A 65 -15.98 -6.80 -13.06
CA ALA A 65 -16.57 -7.94 -13.72
C ALA A 65 -16.75 -7.65 -15.22
N ILE A 66 -16.72 -8.70 -16.02
CA ILE A 66 -17.03 -8.65 -17.46
C ILE A 66 -18.42 -9.25 -17.64
N GLY A 67 -19.31 -8.50 -18.30
CA GLY A 67 -20.71 -8.90 -18.47
C GLY A 67 -21.62 -8.42 -17.35
N SER A 68 -22.65 -9.22 -17.01
CA SER A 68 -23.65 -8.90 -16.00
C SER A 68 -23.35 -9.48 -14.60
N ASP A 69 -22.20 -10.08 -14.42
CA ASP A 69 -21.80 -10.67 -13.15
C ASP A 69 -21.23 -9.64 -12.18
N ASP A 70 -21.26 -9.99 -10.88
CA ASP A 70 -20.59 -9.23 -9.83
C ASP A 70 -19.17 -9.77 -9.57
N VAL A 71 -18.29 -8.91 -9.08
CA VAL A 71 -16.94 -9.31 -8.66
C VAL A 71 -17.04 -10.23 -7.44
N ARG A 72 -16.47 -11.42 -7.54
CA ARG A 72 -16.37 -12.35 -6.40
C ARG A 72 -15.60 -11.70 -5.24
N ILE A 73 -16.04 -11.90 -4.01
CA ILE A 73 -15.38 -11.39 -2.79
C ILE A 73 -13.87 -11.74 -2.77
N SER A 74 -13.49 -12.95 -3.18
CA SER A 74 -12.10 -13.40 -3.23
C SER A 74 -11.20 -12.64 -4.24
N LYS A 75 -11.79 -11.84 -5.14
CA LYS A 75 -11.08 -11.02 -6.14
C LYS A 75 -11.07 -9.54 -5.80
N ARG A 76 -11.89 -9.12 -4.82
CA ARG A 76 -11.94 -7.74 -4.36
C ARG A 76 -10.61 -7.26 -3.83
N LYS A 77 -10.41 -5.97 -3.87
CA LYS A 77 -9.16 -5.31 -3.51
C LYS A 77 -9.19 -4.86 -2.06
N GLY A 78 -8.01 -4.83 -1.46
CA GLY A 78 -7.76 -4.27 -0.14
C GLY A 78 -6.39 -3.64 -0.10
N LEU A 79 -6.08 -2.97 1.00
CA LEU A 79 -4.76 -2.39 1.24
C LEU A 79 -3.99 -3.22 2.29
N SER A 80 -2.70 -3.37 2.04
CA SER A 80 -1.79 -3.94 3.03
C SER A 80 -1.37 -2.88 4.06
N SER A 81 -0.94 -3.33 5.25
CA SER A 81 -0.36 -2.47 6.27
C SER A 81 0.94 -1.74 5.83
N ARG A 82 1.54 -2.15 4.71
CA ARG A 82 2.67 -1.43 4.09
C ARG A 82 2.24 -0.24 3.24
N ARG A 83 1.02 -0.29 2.68
CA ARG A 83 0.46 0.77 1.82
C ARG A 83 -0.37 1.79 2.58
N LEU A 84 -0.91 1.39 3.71
CA LEU A 84 -1.61 2.27 4.63
C LEU A 84 -1.21 1.85 6.05
N ARG A 85 -0.11 2.42 6.53
CA ARG A 85 0.45 2.13 7.85
C ARG A 85 -0.51 2.63 8.93
N GLY A 86 -0.59 1.95 10.07
CA GLY A 86 -1.55 2.27 11.13
C GLY A 86 -2.92 1.58 10.99
N PHE A 87 -3.12 0.80 9.91
CA PHE A 87 -4.32 0.00 9.69
C PHE A 87 -3.97 -1.47 9.48
N LYS A 88 -4.78 -2.36 10.00
CA LYS A 88 -4.62 -3.79 9.76
C LYS A 88 -4.87 -4.12 8.29
N LYS A 89 -4.13 -5.12 7.79
CA LYS A 89 -4.24 -5.60 6.40
C LYS A 89 -5.68 -5.95 6.05
N ASN A 90 -6.21 -5.36 4.96
CA ASN A 90 -7.56 -5.59 4.42
C ASN A 90 -8.70 -5.32 5.42
N LYS A 91 -8.48 -4.45 6.39
CA LYS A 91 -9.44 -4.14 7.46
C LYS A 91 -9.91 -2.68 7.40
N ILE A 92 -10.05 -2.16 6.19
CA ILE A 92 -10.65 -0.87 5.87
C ILE A 92 -11.59 -1.02 4.67
N GLY A 93 -12.50 -0.08 4.51
CA GLY A 93 -13.43 -0.03 3.37
C GLY A 93 -14.77 -0.70 3.66
N PRO A 94 -15.46 -1.22 2.63
CA PRO A 94 -16.78 -1.78 2.76
C PRO A 94 -16.86 -2.96 3.73
N VAL A 95 -17.93 -2.99 4.53
CA VAL A 95 -18.24 -4.03 5.50
C VAL A 95 -19.63 -4.57 5.24
N ASP A 96 -19.75 -5.89 5.19
CA ASP A 96 -21.02 -6.62 5.12
C ASP A 96 -21.24 -7.38 6.44
N GLY A 97 -22.23 -6.96 7.22
CA GLY A 97 -22.39 -7.43 8.59
C GLY A 97 -21.19 -7.07 9.46
N THR A 98 -20.34 -8.04 9.78
CA THR A 98 -19.11 -7.88 10.56
C THR A 98 -17.84 -8.06 9.73
N ASP A 99 -17.97 -8.43 8.45
CA ASP A 99 -16.85 -8.83 7.62
C ASP A 99 -16.40 -7.73 6.67
N HIS A 100 -15.10 -7.44 6.68
CA HIS A 100 -14.48 -6.58 5.69
C HIS A 100 -14.38 -7.33 4.36
N ILE A 101 -15.15 -6.89 3.39
CA ILE A 101 -15.29 -7.58 2.09
C ILE A 101 -14.35 -7.06 1.01
N GLY A 102 -13.61 -5.97 1.30
CA GLY A 102 -12.82 -5.26 0.30
C GLY A 102 -13.71 -4.51 -0.69
N GLY A 103 -13.10 -3.93 -1.71
CA GLY A 103 -13.79 -3.17 -2.75
C GLY A 103 -13.33 -3.54 -4.16
N ASN A 104 -14.02 -3.01 -5.14
CA ASN A 104 -13.60 -3.13 -6.53
C ASN A 104 -12.37 -2.24 -6.83
N TYR A 105 -12.14 -1.23 -5.99
CA TYR A 105 -11.07 -0.25 -6.12
C TYR A 105 -10.32 -0.10 -4.80
N ALA A 106 -8.99 0.03 -4.90
CA ALA A 106 -8.12 0.37 -3.77
C ALA A 106 -7.04 1.34 -4.25
N ALA A 107 -6.78 2.39 -3.49
CA ALA A 107 -5.72 3.35 -3.79
C ALA A 107 -4.99 3.76 -2.51
N ALA A 108 -3.69 4.03 -2.65
CA ALA A 108 -2.86 4.59 -1.59
C ALA A 108 -1.85 5.58 -2.16
N ILE A 109 -1.57 6.64 -1.39
CA ILE A 109 -0.51 7.60 -1.64
C ILE A 109 0.31 7.70 -0.35
N ASN A 110 1.63 7.61 -0.48
CA ASN A 110 2.54 7.66 0.64
C ASN A 110 3.61 8.72 0.38
N PHE A 111 3.88 9.53 1.37
CA PHE A 111 5.01 10.46 1.41
C PHE A 111 5.95 10.04 2.52
N GLU A 112 7.25 10.05 2.24
CA GLU A 112 8.28 9.68 3.21
C GLU A 112 9.43 10.70 3.17
N ALA A 113 9.94 11.00 4.35
CA ALA A 113 11.19 11.70 4.55
C ALA A 113 12.16 10.73 5.23
N ASN A 114 13.06 10.15 4.46
CA ASN A 114 14.06 9.20 4.95
C ASN A 114 15.30 9.97 5.40
N MET A 115 15.81 9.65 6.59
CA MET A 115 16.94 10.31 7.24
C MET A 115 18.09 9.30 7.45
N PRO A 116 18.89 9.02 6.41
CA PRO A 116 19.91 7.98 6.46
C PRO A 116 21.05 8.28 7.44
N ASN A 117 21.30 9.56 7.74
CA ASN A 117 22.38 9.99 8.63
C ASN A 117 21.93 10.28 10.07
N LEU A 118 20.69 9.90 10.42
CA LEU A 118 20.17 10.13 11.78
C LEU A 118 20.80 9.20 12.81
N LEU A 119 21.16 7.99 12.39
CA LEU A 119 21.87 6.99 13.20
C LEU A 119 23.28 6.75 12.61
N PRO A 120 24.25 6.25 13.40
CA PRO A 120 25.57 5.88 12.89
C PRO A 120 25.47 4.84 11.75
N GLU A 121 26.34 4.95 10.75
CA GLU A 121 26.33 4.08 9.55
C GLU A 121 26.45 2.59 9.86
N ASP A 122 27.18 2.23 10.91
CA ASP A 122 27.39 0.85 11.37
C ASP A 122 26.11 0.17 11.85
N THR A 123 25.07 0.94 12.17
CA THR A 123 23.74 0.40 12.52
C THR A 123 23.00 -0.17 11.31
N ASN A 124 23.38 0.22 10.10
CA ASN A 124 22.66 -0.12 8.85
C ASN A 124 21.15 0.15 8.92
N THR A 125 20.77 1.26 9.57
CA THR A 125 19.39 1.60 9.88
C THR A 125 19.06 3.02 9.43
N ASP A 126 18.04 3.16 8.59
CA ASP A 126 17.47 4.46 8.23
C ASP A 126 16.18 4.70 9.01
N ILE A 127 16.03 5.90 9.53
CA ILE A 127 14.78 6.37 10.14
C ILE A 127 14.01 7.20 9.13
N SER A 128 12.71 7.01 9.08
CA SER A 128 11.82 7.75 8.17
C SER A 128 10.61 8.27 8.92
N LEU A 129 10.18 9.49 8.58
CA LEU A 129 8.84 9.98 8.87
C LEU A 129 7.96 9.71 7.66
N PHE A 130 6.69 9.43 7.90
CA PHE A 130 5.75 9.18 6.82
C PHE A 130 4.39 9.84 7.02
N LEU A 131 3.69 10.05 5.91
CA LEU A 131 2.31 10.46 5.82
C LEU A 131 1.63 9.64 4.74
N ASP A 132 0.61 8.87 5.12
CA ASP A 132 -0.10 7.95 4.25
C ASP A 132 -1.56 8.37 4.09
N PHE A 133 -2.06 8.19 2.87
CA PHE A 133 -3.46 8.31 2.51
C PHE A 133 -3.89 7.06 1.77
N GLY A 134 -5.10 6.59 2.01
CA GLY A 134 -5.62 5.43 1.29
C GLY A 134 -7.11 5.25 1.42
N ASN A 135 -7.67 4.50 0.49
CA ASN A 135 -9.07 4.11 0.52
C ASN A 135 -9.31 2.79 -0.22
N VAL A 136 -10.41 2.12 0.15
CA VAL A 136 -10.96 0.94 -0.51
C VAL A 136 -12.45 1.18 -0.68
N TRP A 137 -12.97 1.05 -1.92
CA TRP A 137 -14.37 1.36 -2.23
C TRP A 137 -14.88 0.57 -3.43
N GLY A 138 -16.17 0.72 -3.73
CA GLY A 138 -16.87 0.09 -4.84
C GLY A 138 -17.36 -1.32 -4.48
N VAL A 139 -18.66 -1.46 -4.36
CA VAL A 139 -19.38 -2.73 -4.18
C VAL A 139 -20.44 -2.82 -5.26
N ASP A 140 -20.47 -3.95 -5.97
CA ASP A 140 -21.33 -4.14 -7.15
C ASP A 140 -22.50 -5.12 -6.94
N TYR A 141 -22.51 -5.87 -5.84
CA TYR A 141 -23.54 -6.90 -5.61
C TYR A 141 -24.67 -6.45 -4.67
N ASP A 142 -24.46 -5.45 -3.83
CA ASP A 142 -25.46 -4.92 -2.90
C ASP A 142 -25.25 -3.41 -2.69
N SER A 143 -26.21 -2.64 -3.18
CA SER A 143 -26.20 -1.17 -3.07
C SER A 143 -26.51 -0.64 -1.66
N SER A 144 -26.90 -1.50 -0.72
CA SER A 144 -27.12 -1.11 0.68
C SER A 144 -25.84 -1.04 1.50
N ILE A 145 -24.74 -1.62 0.98
CA ILE A 145 -23.44 -1.58 1.66
C ILE A 145 -22.82 -0.20 1.47
N ASP A 146 -22.40 0.42 2.58
CA ASP A 146 -21.67 1.70 2.55
C ASP A 146 -20.27 1.50 1.93
N ASP A 147 -20.15 1.86 0.67
CA ASP A 147 -18.90 1.90 -0.08
C ASP A 147 -18.41 3.34 -0.32
N SER A 148 -18.88 4.28 0.49
CA SER A 148 -18.59 5.69 0.35
C SER A 148 -17.08 5.97 0.33
N ASN A 149 -16.69 6.99 -0.43
CA ASN A 149 -15.29 7.36 -0.62
C ASN A 149 -14.74 8.11 0.62
N LYS A 150 -14.45 7.38 1.70
CA LYS A 150 -13.84 7.90 2.93
C LYS A 150 -12.32 7.74 2.87
N ILE A 151 -11.60 8.84 2.74
CA ILE A 151 -10.13 8.81 2.75
C ILE A 151 -9.64 8.57 4.18
N ARG A 152 -8.84 7.53 4.36
CA ARG A 152 -8.10 7.24 5.59
C ARG A 152 -6.73 7.87 5.51
N SER A 153 -6.19 8.27 6.63
CA SER A 153 -4.84 8.80 6.71
C SER A 153 -4.15 8.47 8.02
N SER A 154 -2.84 8.36 7.96
CA SER A 154 -1.98 8.09 9.11
C SER A 154 -0.61 8.73 8.95
N THR A 155 0.08 8.92 10.05
CA THR A 155 1.46 9.40 10.10
C THR A 155 2.24 8.58 11.13
N GLY A 156 3.55 8.66 11.09
CA GLY A 156 4.37 7.98 12.07
C GLY A 156 5.85 7.93 11.71
N ILE A 157 6.53 7.01 12.39
CA ILE A 157 7.96 6.78 12.27
C ILE A 157 8.19 5.35 11.79
N MET A 158 9.15 5.18 10.90
CA MET A 158 9.56 3.88 10.39
C MET A 158 11.07 3.74 10.53
N ALA A 159 11.54 2.60 11.03
CA ALA A 159 12.93 2.21 11.03
C ALA A 159 13.14 1.08 10.02
N SER A 160 14.01 1.30 9.04
CA SER A 160 14.40 0.31 8.03
C SER A 160 15.81 -0.17 8.34
N TRP A 161 15.96 -1.43 8.68
CA TRP A 161 17.21 -2.04 9.13
C TRP A 161 17.64 -3.17 8.19
N MET A 162 18.89 -3.10 7.70
CA MET A 162 19.50 -4.21 7.00
C MET A 162 20.14 -5.16 8.02
N SER A 163 19.36 -6.14 8.47
CA SER A 163 19.82 -7.14 9.43
C SER A 163 20.56 -8.29 8.75
N PRO A 164 21.31 -9.11 9.52
CA PRO A 164 21.92 -10.35 8.99
C PRO A 164 20.90 -11.36 8.41
N LEU A 165 19.64 -11.27 8.81
CA LEU A 165 18.53 -12.09 8.30
C LEU A 165 17.84 -11.48 7.07
N GLY A 166 18.28 -10.30 6.64
CA GLY A 166 17.70 -9.54 5.55
C GLY A 166 17.05 -8.23 5.98
N PRO A 167 16.42 -7.50 5.04
CA PRO A 167 15.78 -6.22 5.34
C PRO A 167 14.62 -6.38 6.30
N MET A 168 14.59 -5.56 7.33
CA MET A 168 13.52 -5.49 8.33
C MET A 168 12.97 -4.07 8.41
N THR A 169 11.69 -3.95 8.68
CA THR A 169 11.03 -2.64 8.85
C THR A 169 10.16 -2.68 10.08
N PHE A 170 10.36 -1.72 10.97
CA PHE A 170 9.54 -1.47 12.16
C PHE A 170 8.79 -0.16 11.97
N THR A 171 7.49 -0.17 12.20
CA THR A 171 6.63 1.00 12.00
C THR A 171 5.84 1.29 13.26
N LEU A 172 5.88 2.53 13.72
CA LEU A 172 4.99 3.09 14.72
C LEU A 172 4.10 4.13 14.02
N ALA A 173 2.80 3.92 14.06
CA ALA A 173 1.82 4.72 13.33
C ALA A 173 0.73 5.27 14.24
N GLN A 174 0.30 6.49 13.92
CA GLN A 174 -0.86 7.17 14.49
C GLN A 174 -1.86 7.47 13.37
N ASN A 175 -3.11 7.03 13.55
CA ASN A 175 -4.18 7.34 12.61
C ASN A 175 -4.62 8.80 12.75
N ILE A 176 -4.77 9.50 11.62
CA ILE A 176 -5.27 10.88 11.54
C ILE A 176 -6.77 10.84 11.20
N ALA A 177 -7.14 10.07 10.18
CA ALA A 177 -8.53 9.89 9.75
C ALA A 177 -8.82 8.41 9.52
N LYS A 178 -9.94 7.93 10.06
CA LYS A 178 -10.44 6.56 9.92
C LYS A 178 -11.97 6.54 9.94
N ALA A 179 -12.57 5.46 9.45
CA ALA A 179 -13.97 5.16 9.68
C ALA A 179 -14.14 4.34 10.97
N ASP A 180 -15.36 4.31 11.52
CA ASP A 180 -15.66 3.60 12.77
C ASP A 180 -15.50 2.08 12.63
N THR A 181 -15.69 1.57 11.42
CA THR A 181 -15.55 0.15 11.08
C THR A 181 -14.11 -0.28 10.82
N ASP A 182 -13.16 0.66 10.70
CA ASP A 182 -11.77 0.34 10.37
C ASP A 182 -11.03 -0.29 11.56
N GLU A 183 -10.29 -1.37 11.33
CA GLU A 183 -9.39 -1.94 12.32
C GLU A 183 -7.98 -1.36 12.18
N THR A 184 -7.44 -0.87 13.29
CA THR A 184 -6.15 -0.17 13.34
C THR A 184 -5.08 -1.00 14.06
N GLU A 185 -3.81 -0.73 13.75
CA GLU A 185 -2.65 -1.25 14.47
C GLU A 185 -1.56 -0.18 14.56
N SER A 186 -1.15 0.18 15.77
CA SER A 186 -0.14 1.24 15.98
C SER A 186 1.29 0.77 15.75
N PHE A 187 1.55 -0.53 15.81
CA PHE A 187 2.86 -1.13 15.61
C PHE A 187 2.78 -2.22 14.54
N ASN A 188 3.71 -2.20 13.60
CA ASN A 188 3.83 -3.24 12.59
C ASN A 188 5.30 -3.59 12.35
N PHE A 189 5.57 -4.87 12.16
CA PHE A 189 6.87 -5.41 11.81
C PHE A 189 6.79 -6.16 10.49
N ASN A 190 7.74 -5.91 9.59
CA ASN A 190 7.85 -6.61 8.32
C ASN A 190 9.27 -7.13 8.12
N LEU A 191 9.38 -8.37 7.65
CA LEU A 191 10.60 -8.98 7.17
C LEU A 191 10.55 -9.01 5.63
N GLY A 192 11.63 -8.62 4.97
CA GLY A 192 11.76 -8.57 3.52
C GLY A 192 11.70 -7.15 2.95
N THR A 193 11.93 -7.02 1.64
CA THR A 193 11.88 -5.73 0.95
C THR A 193 10.48 -5.17 0.90
N THR A 194 10.34 -3.89 1.23
CA THR A 194 9.08 -3.15 1.09
C THR A 194 8.96 -2.62 -0.34
N PHE A 195 8.19 -3.31 -1.16
CA PHE A 195 7.77 -2.84 -2.48
C PHE A 195 6.32 -2.41 -2.46
#